data_f2fc1bc8e89aadaf3489b271937a8ab7
#
_entry.id   f2fc1bc8e89aadaf3489b271937a8ab7
#
_cell.length_a   1.000
_cell.length_b   1.000
_cell.length_c   1.000
_cell.angle_alpha   90.00
_cell.angle_beta   90.00
_cell.angle_gamma   90.00
#
_symmetry.space_group_name_H-M   'P 1'
#
loop_
_entity.id
_entity.type
_entity.pdbx_description
1 polymer ?
#
loop_
_entity_poly.entity_id
_entity_poly.type
_entity_poly.pdbx_seq_one_letter_code
_entity_poly.pdbx_strand_id
1 'polypeptide(L)'
;KNFSLDDAGEHTLSIHLETETSEDNLARLPGFNDTHHVYVYLPCLQSASVKNLRGNGTFFSPDEPKKKLVVFGDSIAQGFVVERPDKTWPHCLAKRMKLDVVNQGIGGQVYQPGSYTFIEDASLVIVALGANYRYEKCTKSQVTYDIQNSLWQISQMYADTRVVVLTPTPYFEETYPTHPYSCFAEVSQIIEEIAGKFGLQCISGEKLLPQEKKYFADDVHPNSKGAALLAKNLFEALKQPVQDSLF
;
A
#
# COMPACT_ATOMS: atom_id res chain seq x y z
N LYS A 1 10.79 -0.29 18.68
CA LYS A 1 12.03 -1.12 18.59
C LYS A 1 12.03 -1.83 17.25
N ASN A 2 13.16 -1.96 16.58
CA ASN A 2 13.33 -2.76 15.39
C ASN A 2 14.04 -4.06 15.80
N PHE A 3 13.58 -5.18 15.24
CA PHE A 3 14.20 -6.48 15.39
C PHE A 3 14.67 -6.94 14.01
N SER A 4 15.93 -7.30 13.89
CA SER A 4 16.48 -7.96 12.72
C SER A 4 16.55 -9.45 13.01
N LEU A 5 16.08 -10.27 12.08
CA LEU A 5 16.12 -11.73 12.16
C LEU A 5 16.98 -12.19 10.98
N ASP A 6 18.10 -12.79 11.28
CA ASP A 6 19.13 -13.14 10.27
C ASP A 6 18.81 -14.46 9.56
N ASP A 7 17.97 -15.30 10.16
CA ASP A 7 17.64 -16.62 9.62
C ASP A 7 16.12 -16.85 9.58
N ALA A 8 15.72 -17.77 8.70
CA ALA A 8 14.38 -18.33 8.71
C ALA A 8 14.21 -19.26 9.94
N GLY A 9 13.07 -19.17 10.60
CA GLY A 9 12.78 -20.04 11.75
C GLY A 9 11.88 -19.40 12.77
N GLU A 10 11.81 -19.99 13.94
CA GLU A 10 11.03 -19.50 15.07
C GLU A 10 11.92 -18.67 16.00
N HIS A 11 11.51 -17.42 16.23
CA HIS A 11 12.22 -16.48 17.08
C HIS A 11 11.31 -15.97 18.21
N THR A 12 11.89 -15.81 19.41
CA THR A 12 11.18 -15.19 20.53
C THR A 12 11.65 -13.76 20.70
N LEU A 13 10.75 -12.80 20.58
CA LEU A 13 11.02 -11.39 20.76
C LEU A 13 10.44 -10.89 22.07
N SER A 14 11.26 -10.25 22.90
CA SER A 14 10.83 -9.65 24.16
C SER A 14 10.75 -8.13 24.03
N ILE A 15 9.58 -7.60 24.37
CA ILE A 15 9.31 -6.16 24.34
C ILE A 15 9.03 -5.69 25.76
N HIS A 16 9.89 -4.85 26.30
CA HIS A 16 9.64 -4.18 27.58
C HIS A 16 8.91 -2.86 27.27
N LEU A 17 7.72 -2.71 27.83
CA LEU A 17 6.97 -1.47 27.80
C LEU A 17 7.41 -0.66 29.03
N GLU A 18 7.96 0.51 28.77
CA GLU A 18 8.28 1.47 29.83
C GLU A 18 6.96 2.11 30.26
N THR A 19 6.59 1.94 31.51
CA THR A 19 5.58 2.81 32.12
C THR A 19 6.23 4.17 32.31
N GLU A 20 5.66 5.22 31.74
CA GLU A 20 6.06 6.57 32.11
C GLU A 20 5.74 6.75 33.61
N THR A 21 6.74 6.51 34.44
CA THR A 21 6.68 6.96 35.82
C THR A 21 6.91 8.47 35.78
N SER A 22 5.83 9.24 35.62
CA SER A 22 5.89 10.64 36.02
C SER A 22 6.23 10.66 37.51
N GLU A 23 7.21 11.45 37.91
CA GLU A 23 7.63 11.61 39.30
C GLU A 23 6.49 12.15 40.20
N ASP A 24 5.38 12.54 39.65
CA ASP A 24 4.13 12.84 40.35
C ASP A 24 3.44 11.52 40.78
N ASN A 25 3.96 10.95 41.84
CA ASN A 25 3.33 9.89 42.63
C ASN A 25 2.04 10.31 43.33
N LEU A 26 1.24 11.14 42.74
CA LEU A 26 -0.12 11.42 43.20
C LEU A 26 -1.00 10.21 42.86
N ALA A 27 -1.01 9.30 43.85
CA ALA A 27 -2.05 8.27 44.03
C ALA A 27 -2.53 7.62 42.76
N ARG A 28 -1.89 6.54 42.34
CA ARG A 28 -2.54 5.54 41.52
C ARG A 28 -3.78 5.05 42.27
N LEU A 29 -4.91 5.62 41.93
CA LEU A 29 -6.19 5.13 42.46
C LEU A 29 -6.32 3.65 42.12
N PRO A 30 -6.76 2.79 43.03
CA PRO A 30 -7.06 1.40 42.73
C PRO A 30 -8.03 1.34 41.54
N GLY A 31 -7.63 0.74 40.46
CA GLY A 31 -8.42 0.67 39.21
C GLY A 31 -7.88 1.46 38.04
N PHE A 32 -6.80 2.21 38.15
CA PHE A 32 -6.11 2.82 37.03
C PHE A 32 -5.26 1.75 36.31
N ASN A 33 -5.77 1.26 35.20
CA ASN A 33 -5.05 0.31 34.35
C ASN A 33 -4.29 1.11 33.27
N ASP A 34 -2.96 1.04 33.29
CA ASP A 34 -2.15 1.55 32.18
C ASP A 34 -2.43 0.69 30.97
N THR A 35 -3.10 1.25 29.96
CA THR A 35 -3.36 0.55 28.71
C THR A 35 -2.36 1.02 27.65
N HIS A 36 -1.58 0.09 27.13
CA HIS A 36 -0.63 0.35 26.06
C HIS A 36 -1.11 -0.25 24.74
N HIS A 37 -1.07 0.53 23.67
CA HIS A 37 -1.27 0.02 22.32
C HIS A 37 0.05 -0.40 21.73
N VAL A 38 0.19 -1.69 21.43
CA VAL A 38 1.38 -2.25 20.81
C VAL A 38 1.07 -2.65 19.36
N TYR A 39 1.82 -2.07 18.43
CA TYR A 39 1.74 -2.40 17.00
C TYR A 39 2.96 -3.22 16.61
N VAL A 40 2.73 -4.41 16.07
CA VAL A 40 3.78 -5.28 15.53
C VAL A 40 3.69 -5.25 14.01
N TYR A 41 4.69 -4.65 13.36
CA TYR A 41 4.78 -4.61 11.90
C TYR A 41 5.63 -5.79 11.42
N LEU A 42 5.03 -6.64 10.62
CA LEU A 42 5.73 -7.75 9.98
C LEU A 42 6.47 -7.28 8.72
N PRO A 43 7.55 -7.96 8.30
CA PRO A 43 8.28 -7.61 7.10
C PRO A 43 7.38 -7.66 5.85
N CYS A 44 7.57 -6.72 4.92
CA CYS A 44 6.79 -6.67 3.68
C CYS A 44 7.36 -7.54 2.54
N LEU A 45 8.60 -8.00 2.67
CA LEU A 45 9.30 -8.77 1.61
C LEU A 45 9.40 -10.27 1.92
N GLN A 46 8.94 -10.69 3.08
CA GLN A 46 9.06 -12.07 3.55
C GLN A 46 7.79 -12.49 4.26
N SER A 47 7.47 -13.78 4.18
CA SER A 47 6.36 -14.35 4.95
C SER A 47 6.74 -14.43 6.43
N ALA A 48 5.92 -13.84 7.28
CA ALA A 48 6.09 -13.87 8.73
C ALA A 48 4.73 -13.97 9.42
N SER A 49 4.73 -14.58 10.59
CA SER A 49 3.52 -14.67 11.44
C SER A 49 3.89 -14.51 12.90
N VAL A 50 2.94 -14.05 13.71
CA VAL A 50 3.08 -13.98 15.17
C VAL A 50 2.28 -15.11 15.79
N LYS A 51 2.90 -15.81 16.72
CA LYS A 51 2.25 -16.84 17.53
C LYS A 51 2.67 -16.75 19.00
N ASN A 52 1.95 -17.39 19.88
CA ASN A 52 2.28 -17.51 21.30
C ASN A 52 2.53 -16.16 21.99
N LEU A 53 1.64 -15.18 21.77
CA LEU A 53 1.73 -13.90 22.45
C LEU A 53 1.55 -14.10 23.97
N ARG A 54 2.54 -13.65 24.76
CA ARG A 54 2.56 -13.74 26.22
C ARG A 54 3.00 -12.43 26.83
N GLY A 55 2.55 -12.15 28.04
CA GLY A 55 2.95 -10.96 28.79
C GLY A 55 2.51 -11.03 30.23
N ASN A 56 2.94 -10.06 31.01
CA ASN A 56 2.58 -9.92 32.43
C ASN A 56 1.27 -9.14 32.66
N GLY A 57 0.52 -8.85 31.61
CA GLY A 57 -0.77 -8.15 31.65
C GLY A 57 -1.84 -8.87 30.86
N THR A 58 -3.03 -8.29 30.81
CA THR A 58 -4.16 -8.80 30.04
C THR A 58 -4.10 -8.21 28.63
N PHE A 59 -4.29 -9.04 27.60
CA PHE A 59 -4.37 -8.62 26.21
C PHE A 59 -5.83 -8.38 25.83
N PHE A 60 -6.06 -7.26 25.16
CA PHE A 60 -7.36 -6.91 24.60
C PHE A 60 -7.23 -6.75 23.09
N SER A 61 -8.23 -7.20 22.35
CA SER A 61 -8.42 -6.73 20.98
C SER A 61 -8.75 -5.24 20.98
N PRO A 62 -8.41 -4.48 19.92
CA PRO A 62 -8.98 -3.17 19.72
C PRO A 62 -10.51 -3.23 19.78
N ASP A 63 -11.14 -2.26 20.46
CA ASP A 63 -12.57 -2.28 20.74
C ASP A 63 -13.46 -2.23 19.48
N GLU A 64 -12.94 -1.68 18.38
CA GLU A 64 -13.64 -1.69 17.08
C GLU A 64 -12.67 -2.06 15.95
N PRO A 65 -13.04 -3.04 15.10
CA PRO A 65 -12.30 -3.28 13.88
C PRO A 65 -12.40 -2.05 12.98
N LYS A 66 -11.26 -1.46 12.66
CA LYS A 66 -11.21 -0.34 11.74
C LYS A 66 -11.57 -0.83 10.33
N LYS A 67 -12.31 0.03 9.60
CA LYS A 67 -12.48 -0.16 8.17
C LYS A 67 -11.12 -0.21 7.47
N LYS A 68 -11.05 -0.92 6.36
CA LYS A 68 -9.78 -1.26 5.70
C LYS A 68 -9.54 -0.43 4.44
N LEU A 69 -8.29 -0.06 4.24
CA LEU A 69 -7.73 0.29 2.95
C LEU A 69 -7.13 -0.99 2.35
N VAL A 70 -7.65 -1.42 1.21
CA VAL A 70 -7.09 -2.53 0.43
C VAL A 70 -6.27 -1.97 -0.71
N VAL A 71 -5.06 -2.47 -0.89
CA VAL A 71 -4.17 -2.05 -1.99
C VAL A 71 -3.74 -3.25 -2.79
N PHE A 72 -4.10 -3.28 -4.06
CA PHE A 72 -3.53 -4.16 -5.07
C PHE A 72 -2.43 -3.41 -5.80
N GLY A 73 -1.21 -3.95 -5.81
CA GLY A 73 -0.08 -3.23 -6.38
C GLY A 73 1.14 -4.10 -6.64
N ASP A 74 2.19 -3.47 -7.08
CA ASP A 74 3.48 -4.08 -7.35
C ASP A 74 4.52 -3.83 -6.23
N SER A 75 5.82 -3.89 -6.56
CA SER A 75 6.91 -3.63 -5.63
C SER A 75 6.88 -2.24 -4.98
N ILE A 76 6.29 -1.25 -5.66
CA ILE A 76 6.15 0.12 -5.16
C ILE A 76 5.13 0.15 -4.01
N ALA A 77 4.03 -0.58 -4.16
CA ALA A 77 3.03 -0.72 -3.10
C ALA A 77 3.52 -1.67 -1.98
N GLN A 78 4.18 -2.76 -2.34
CA GLN A 78 4.81 -3.68 -1.38
C GLN A 78 5.79 -2.96 -0.47
N GLY A 79 6.52 -1.95 -0.98
CA GLY A 79 7.50 -1.19 -0.24
C GLY A 79 8.91 -1.78 -0.32
N PHE A 80 9.32 -2.19 -1.52
CA PHE A 80 10.55 -2.97 -1.77
C PHE A 80 11.82 -2.37 -1.15
N VAL A 81 11.97 -1.05 -1.11
CA VAL A 81 13.19 -0.37 -0.62
C VAL A 81 12.93 0.59 0.55
N VAL A 82 11.74 0.53 1.14
CA VAL A 82 11.47 1.35 2.32
C VAL A 82 12.12 0.73 3.57
N GLU A 83 12.57 1.58 4.47
CA GLU A 83 13.34 1.17 5.66
C GLU A 83 12.54 0.26 6.62
N ARG A 84 11.22 0.43 6.68
CA ARG A 84 10.33 -0.29 7.59
C ARG A 84 8.93 -0.43 7.00
N PRO A 85 8.18 -1.47 7.36
CA PRO A 85 6.83 -1.70 6.86
C PRO A 85 5.85 -0.55 7.10
N ASP A 86 5.97 0.16 8.22
CA ASP A 86 5.15 1.33 8.56
C ASP A 86 5.48 2.58 7.73
N LYS A 87 6.50 2.51 6.86
CA LYS A 87 6.92 3.58 5.94
C LYS A 87 6.48 3.34 4.50
N THR A 88 5.83 2.23 4.20
CA THR A 88 5.23 2.02 2.88
C THR A 88 4.14 3.07 2.62
N TRP A 89 3.95 3.46 1.35
CA TRP A 89 2.93 4.47 1.05
C TRP A 89 1.50 4.00 1.40
N PRO A 90 1.12 2.70 1.26
CA PRO A 90 -0.19 2.23 1.69
C PRO A 90 -0.39 2.42 3.20
N HIS A 91 0.61 2.11 4.00
CA HIS A 91 0.53 2.30 5.45
C HIS A 91 0.46 3.80 5.83
N CYS A 92 1.29 4.63 5.20
CA CYS A 92 1.27 6.08 5.42
C CYS A 92 -0.10 6.70 5.06
N LEU A 93 -0.74 6.23 3.98
CA LEU A 93 -2.08 6.65 3.56
C LEU A 93 -3.14 6.18 4.57
N ALA A 94 -3.15 4.89 4.92
CA ALA A 94 -4.10 4.31 5.85
C ALA A 94 -4.08 5.03 7.21
N LYS A 95 -2.88 5.35 7.72
CA LYS A 95 -2.71 6.14 8.94
C LYS A 95 -3.36 7.52 8.84
N ARG A 96 -3.22 8.22 7.70
CA ARG A 96 -3.86 9.53 7.47
C ARG A 96 -5.38 9.44 7.41
N MET A 97 -5.88 8.34 6.89
CA MET A 97 -7.32 8.07 6.75
C MET A 97 -7.94 7.41 7.98
N LYS A 98 -7.13 7.04 8.98
CA LYS A 98 -7.54 6.28 10.17
C LYS A 98 -8.16 4.92 9.82
N LEU A 99 -7.59 4.26 8.81
CA LEU A 99 -7.97 2.92 8.35
C LEU A 99 -6.89 1.91 8.74
N ASP A 100 -7.29 0.63 8.82
CA ASP A 100 -6.33 -0.46 8.77
C ASP A 100 -5.94 -0.72 7.32
N VAL A 101 -4.73 -1.22 7.07
CA VAL A 101 -4.26 -1.48 5.71
C VAL A 101 -4.08 -2.96 5.45
N VAL A 102 -4.64 -3.44 4.33
CA VAL A 102 -4.32 -4.73 3.73
C VAL A 102 -3.58 -4.47 2.43
N ASN A 103 -2.27 -4.54 2.50
CA ASN A 103 -1.40 -4.32 1.35
C ASN A 103 -1.13 -5.66 0.65
N GLN A 104 -1.68 -5.82 -0.55
CA GLN A 104 -1.46 -6.97 -1.43
C GLN A 104 -0.50 -6.61 -2.58
N GLY A 105 0.46 -5.75 -2.33
CA GLY A 105 1.54 -5.44 -3.27
C GLY A 105 2.52 -6.60 -3.40
N ILE A 106 2.84 -6.99 -4.63
CA ILE A 106 3.76 -8.08 -4.97
C ILE A 106 4.77 -7.57 -6.00
N GLY A 107 6.06 -7.72 -5.69
CA GLY A 107 7.14 -7.32 -6.62
C GLY A 107 6.98 -7.95 -8.01
N GLY A 108 7.15 -7.15 -9.06
CA GLY A 108 7.00 -7.60 -10.44
C GLY A 108 5.56 -7.75 -10.95
N GLN A 109 4.55 -7.56 -10.08
CA GLN A 109 3.15 -7.75 -10.47
C GLN A 109 2.74 -6.80 -11.59
N VAL A 110 2.01 -7.34 -12.56
CA VAL A 110 1.24 -6.62 -13.58
C VAL A 110 -0.25 -6.85 -13.35
N TYR A 111 -1.10 -6.25 -14.16
CA TYR A 111 -2.53 -6.62 -14.16
C TYR A 111 -2.66 -8.08 -14.56
N GLN A 112 -3.19 -8.91 -13.65
CA GLN A 112 -3.34 -10.35 -13.84
C GLN A 112 -4.72 -10.77 -13.34
N PRO A 113 -5.68 -10.97 -14.26
CA PRO A 113 -7.02 -11.45 -13.91
C PRO A 113 -6.95 -12.73 -13.07
N GLY A 114 -7.76 -12.81 -12.02
CA GLY A 114 -7.81 -13.98 -11.14
C GLY A 114 -6.82 -13.96 -9.96
N SER A 115 -5.92 -12.97 -9.88
CA SER A 115 -4.92 -12.90 -8.79
C SER A 115 -5.38 -12.07 -7.58
N TYR A 116 -6.57 -11.48 -7.61
CA TYR A 116 -7.06 -10.57 -6.57
C TYR A 116 -7.86 -11.32 -5.51
N THR A 117 -7.54 -11.08 -4.23
CA THR A 117 -8.26 -11.67 -3.11
C THR A 117 -9.22 -10.64 -2.50
N PHE A 118 -10.49 -11.01 -2.34
CA PHE A 118 -11.49 -10.19 -1.66
C PHE A 118 -11.17 -10.03 -0.17
N ILE A 119 -11.28 -8.81 0.32
CA ILE A 119 -11.10 -8.47 1.73
C ILE A 119 -12.37 -7.80 2.23
N GLU A 120 -12.95 -8.38 3.26
CA GLU A 120 -14.13 -7.82 3.95
C GLU A 120 -13.81 -6.49 4.64
N ASP A 121 -14.83 -5.67 4.87
CA ASP A 121 -14.76 -4.35 5.53
C ASP A 121 -13.87 -3.32 4.82
N ALA A 122 -13.62 -3.50 3.53
CA ALA A 122 -12.95 -2.49 2.74
C ALA A 122 -13.82 -1.23 2.60
N SER A 123 -13.28 -0.07 2.93
CA SER A 123 -13.93 1.23 2.68
C SER A 123 -13.27 1.99 1.53
N LEU A 124 -12.10 1.58 1.14
CA LEU A 124 -11.37 2.09 -0.02
C LEU A 124 -10.49 0.98 -0.60
N VAL A 125 -10.55 0.82 -1.90
CA VAL A 125 -9.65 -0.06 -2.67
C VAL A 125 -8.79 0.79 -3.59
N ILE A 126 -7.49 0.55 -3.62
CA ILE A 126 -6.58 1.21 -4.55
C ILE A 126 -5.90 0.14 -5.40
N VAL A 127 -5.92 0.35 -6.71
CA VAL A 127 -5.20 -0.47 -7.69
C VAL A 127 -4.04 0.35 -8.23
N ALA A 128 -2.81 -0.06 -7.91
CA ALA A 128 -1.57 0.64 -8.25
C ALA A 128 -0.64 -0.33 -9.00
N LEU A 129 -0.97 -0.62 -10.23
CA LEU A 129 -0.29 -1.56 -11.11
C LEU A 129 0.06 -0.90 -12.45
N GLY A 130 0.91 -1.56 -13.23
CA GLY A 130 1.21 -1.15 -14.60
C GLY A 130 2.68 -0.78 -14.82
N ALA A 131 3.44 -0.46 -13.77
CA ALA A 131 4.84 -0.07 -13.91
C ALA A 131 5.71 -1.19 -14.51
N ASN A 132 5.39 -2.45 -14.25
CA ASN A 132 6.19 -3.59 -14.68
C ASN A 132 6.02 -3.96 -16.16
N TYR A 133 5.02 -3.44 -16.86
CA TYR A 133 4.91 -3.65 -18.31
C TYR A 133 6.11 -3.11 -19.10
N ARG A 134 6.92 -2.23 -18.49
CA ARG A 134 8.12 -1.69 -19.15
C ARG A 134 9.27 -2.68 -19.29
N TYR A 135 9.33 -3.71 -18.45
CA TYR A 135 10.48 -4.61 -18.39
C TYR A 135 10.48 -5.72 -19.43
N GLU A 136 9.32 -6.01 -20.00
CA GLU A 136 9.15 -7.12 -20.90
C GLU A 136 8.46 -6.72 -22.20
N LYS A 137 8.61 -7.57 -23.22
CA LYS A 137 7.84 -7.43 -24.45
C LYS A 137 6.36 -7.59 -24.13
N CYS A 138 5.56 -6.62 -24.51
CA CYS A 138 4.11 -6.69 -24.41
C CYS A 138 3.44 -5.99 -25.60
N THR A 139 2.22 -6.43 -25.92
CA THR A 139 1.42 -5.79 -26.96
C THR A 139 0.28 -4.99 -26.34
N LYS A 140 -0.13 -3.94 -27.01
CA LYS A 140 -1.27 -3.11 -26.57
C LYS A 140 -2.52 -3.95 -26.34
N SER A 141 -2.83 -4.90 -27.22
CA SER A 141 -3.99 -5.78 -27.10
C SER A 141 -3.95 -6.64 -25.85
N GLN A 142 -2.79 -7.23 -25.53
CA GLN A 142 -2.62 -8.03 -24.31
C GLN A 142 -2.79 -7.17 -23.05
N VAL A 143 -2.10 -6.04 -22.99
CA VAL A 143 -2.18 -5.12 -21.86
C VAL A 143 -3.61 -4.60 -21.67
N THR A 144 -4.28 -4.22 -22.76
CA THR A 144 -5.69 -3.80 -22.71
C THR A 144 -6.59 -4.90 -22.15
N TYR A 145 -6.41 -6.15 -22.60
CA TYR A 145 -7.16 -7.31 -22.10
C TYR A 145 -6.94 -7.53 -20.60
N ASP A 146 -5.68 -7.52 -20.15
CA ASP A 146 -5.32 -7.77 -18.75
C ASP A 146 -5.89 -6.69 -17.84
N ILE A 147 -5.75 -5.41 -18.20
CA ILE A 147 -6.27 -4.27 -17.44
C ILE A 147 -7.81 -4.35 -17.39
N GLN A 148 -8.46 -4.56 -18.54
CA GLN A 148 -9.92 -4.61 -18.63
C GLN A 148 -10.51 -5.71 -17.74
N ASN A 149 -9.99 -6.94 -17.82
CA ASN A 149 -10.51 -8.05 -17.03
C ASN A 149 -10.17 -7.91 -15.55
N SER A 150 -9.00 -7.37 -15.20
CA SER A 150 -8.63 -7.10 -13.82
C SER A 150 -9.53 -6.03 -13.18
N LEU A 151 -9.71 -4.89 -13.84
CA LEU A 151 -10.55 -3.82 -13.32
C LEU A 151 -12.04 -4.21 -13.29
N TRP A 152 -12.50 -4.98 -14.27
CA TRP A 152 -13.84 -5.56 -14.21
C TRP A 152 -14.00 -6.46 -12.99
N GLN A 153 -13.08 -7.41 -12.77
CA GLN A 153 -13.12 -8.29 -11.60
C GLN A 153 -13.14 -7.52 -10.29
N ILE A 154 -12.25 -6.54 -10.14
CA ILE A 154 -12.16 -5.73 -8.92
C ILE A 154 -13.44 -4.91 -8.72
N SER A 155 -14.01 -4.33 -9.78
CA SER A 155 -15.26 -3.57 -9.69
C SER A 155 -16.45 -4.44 -9.28
N GLN A 156 -16.49 -5.71 -9.69
CA GLN A 156 -17.52 -6.64 -9.25
C GLN A 156 -17.32 -7.07 -7.79
N MET A 157 -16.07 -7.32 -7.38
CA MET A 157 -15.73 -7.72 -6.00
C MET A 157 -16.05 -6.61 -4.99
N TYR A 158 -15.97 -5.35 -5.41
CA TYR A 158 -16.10 -4.17 -4.57
C TYR A 158 -17.17 -3.20 -5.07
N ALA A 159 -18.32 -3.74 -5.53
CA ALA A 159 -19.41 -2.96 -6.15
C ALA A 159 -19.91 -1.80 -5.26
N ASP A 160 -19.93 -2.00 -3.94
CA ASP A 160 -20.38 -1.00 -2.97
C ASP A 160 -19.21 -0.24 -2.28
N THR A 161 -18.00 -0.40 -2.80
CA THR A 161 -16.80 0.21 -2.21
C THR A 161 -16.14 1.13 -3.21
N ARG A 162 -15.66 2.29 -2.76
CA ARG A 162 -14.88 3.19 -3.61
C ARG A 162 -13.61 2.50 -4.09
N VAL A 163 -13.48 2.35 -5.40
CA VAL A 163 -12.27 1.84 -6.07
C VAL A 163 -11.57 2.99 -6.78
N VAL A 164 -10.28 3.12 -6.56
CA VAL A 164 -9.42 4.13 -7.19
C VAL A 164 -8.27 3.45 -7.89
N VAL A 165 -8.02 3.82 -9.12
CA VAL A 165 -6.94 3.28 -9.95
C VAL A 165 -5.84 4.33 -10.07
N LEU A 166 -4.59 3.92 -9.89
CA LEU A 166 -3.43 4.79 -10.10
C LEU A 166 -2.72 4.37 -11.39
N THR A 167 -2.33 5.34 -12.21
CA THR A 167 -1.36 5.08 -13.28
C THR A 167 0.05 4.95 -12.69
N PRO A 168 1.03 4.39 -13.42
CA PRO A 168 2.41 4.26 -12.95
C PRO A 168 2.99 5.58 -12.42
N THR A 169 3.83 5.47 -11.40
CA THR A 169 4.63 6.59 -10.90
C THR A 169 5.84 6.85 -11.80
N PRO A 170 6.46 8.03 -11.74
CA PRO A 170 7.70 8.33 -12.45
C PRO A 170 8.84 7.37 -12.08
N TYR A 171 9.76 7.18 -12.99
CA TYR A 171 11.01 6.44 -12.84
C TYR A 171 12.10 7.09 -13.69
N PHE A 172 13.35 6.64 -13.57
CA PHE A 172 14.46 7.18 -14.35
C PHE A 172 14.85 6.18 -15.45
N GLU A 173 14.52 6.53 -16.69
CA GLU A 173 14.74 5.71 -17.90
C GLU A 173 16.21 5.37 -18.14
N GLU A 174 17.13 6.28 -17.76
CA GLU A 174 18.57 6.07 -17.95
C GLU A 174 19.09 4.88 -17.13
N THR A 175 18.53 4.64 -15.96
CA THR A 175 18.91 3.55 -15.08
C THR A 175 18.15 2.28 -15.39
N TYR A 176 16.88 2.42 -15.77
CA TYR A 176 15.97 1.31 -16.06
C TYR A 176 15.26 1.53 -17.40
N PRO A 177 15.94 1.28 -18.51
CA PRO A 177 15.38 1.51 -19.83
C PRO A 177 14.17 0.60 -20.09
N THR A 178 13.17 1.18 -20.72
CA THR A 178 12.00 0.44 -21.16
C THR A 178 12.39 -0.55 -22.26
N HIS A 179 11.86 -1.76 -22.17
CA HIS A 179 12.10 -2.81 -23.18
C HIS A 179 11.65 -2.30 -24.58
N PRO A 180 12.47 -2.43 -25.64
CA PRO A 180 12.20 -1.80 -26.95
C PRO A 180 10.91 -2.31 -27.62
N TYR A 181 10.41 -3.45 -27.23
CA TYR A 181 9.13 -4.02 -27.71
C TYR A 181 8.03 -3.98 -26.65
N SER A 182 8.15 -3.11 -25.67
CA SER A 182 7.08 -2.82 -24.70
C SER A 182 6.15 -1.75 -25.27
N CYS A 183 4.86 -1.85 -24.91
CA CYS A 183 3.89 -0.78 -25.16
C CYS A 183 3.72 0.15 -23.94
N PHE A 184 4.73 0.23 -23.07
CA PHE A 184 4.63 0.94 -21.79
C PHE A 184 4.22 2.42 -21.94
N ALA A 185 4.64 3.07 -22.99
CA ALA A 185 4.24 4.46 -23.28
C ALA A 185 2.72 4.67 -23.36
N GLU A 186 1.96 3.62 -23.68
CA GLU A 186 0.49 3.66 -23.80
C GLU A 186 -0.22 3.19 -22.54
N VAL A 187 0.48 2.59 -21.56
CA VAL A 187 -0.12 1.92 -20.40
C VAL A 187 -0.96 2.88 -19.56
N SER A 188 -0.47 4.08 -19.26
CA SER A 188 -1.22 5.08 -18.49
C SER A 188 -2.54 5.44 -19.18
N GLN A 189 -2.51 5.69 -20.48
CA GLN A 189 -3.72 6.00 -21.27
C GLN A 189 -4.70 4.82 -21.26
N ILE A 190 -4.21 3.58 -21.45
CA ILE A 190 -5.07 2.37 -21.42
C ILE A 190 -5.74 2.23 -20.06
N ILE A 191 -5.01 2.46 -18.96
CA ILE A 191 -5.56 2.44 -17.60
C ILE A 191 -6.67 3.48 -17.44
N GLU A 192 -6.42 4.72 -17.85
CA GLU A 192 -7.39 5.83 -17.75
C GLU A 192 -8.67 5.53 -18.54
N GLU A 193 -8.53 5.10 -19.80
CA GLU A 193 -9.66 4.75 -20.67
C GLU A 193 -10.51 3.62 -20.10
N ILE A 194 -9.87 2.56 -19.56
CA ILE A 194 -10.59 1.41 -19.02
C ILE A 194 -11.22 1.74 -17.67
N ALA A 195 -10.51 2.45 -16.78
CA ALA A 195 -11.07 2.92 -15.52
C ALA A 195 -12.32 3.78 -15.77
N GLY A 196 -12.27 4.71 -16.75
CA GLY A 196 -13.42 5.51 -17.16
C GLY A 196 -14.60 4.68 -17.63
N LYS A 197 -14.37 3.62 -18.42
CA LYS A 197 -15.46 2.71 -18.89
C LYS A 197 -16.20 2.02 -17.73
N PHE A 198 -15.52 1.77 -16.61
CA PHE A 198 -16.11 1.17 -15.41
C PHE A 198 -16.57 2.20 -14.37
N GLY A 199 -16.50 3.49 -14.67
CA GLY A 199 -16.83 4.56 -13.72
C GLY A 199 -15.89 4.63 -12.51
N LEU A 200 -14.67 4.11 -12.64
CA LEU A 200 -13.67 4.12 -11.58
C LEU A 200 -12.86 5.42 -11.62
N GLN A 201 -12.62 5.99 -10.44
CA GLN A 201 -11.72 7.14 -10.35
C GLN A 201 -10.30 6.74 -10.74
N CYS A 202 -9.69 7.45 -11.70
CA CYS A 202 -8.28 7.28 -12.06
C CYS A 202 -7.49 8.51 -11.62
N ILE A 203 -6.33 8.28 -10.98
CA ILE A 203 -5.41 9.33 -10.54
C ILE A 203 -4.03 9.07 -11.15
N SER A 204 -3.47 10.09 -11.79
CA SER A 204 -2.14 10.00 -12.40
C SER A 204 -1.05 9.85 -11.34
N GLY A 205 -0.29 8.75 -11.41
CA GLY A 205 0.84 8.49 -10.54
C GLY A 205 1.97 9.52 -10.68
N GLU A 206 2.14 10.08 -11.87
CA GLU A 206 3.11 11.15 -12.14
C GLU A 206 2.83 12.42 -11.34
N LYS A 207 1.55 12.71 -11.07
CA LYS A 207 1.15 13.86 -10.25
C LYS A 207 1.33 13.63 -8.76
N LEU A 208 1.48 12.35 -8.34
CA LEU A 208 1.58 11.99 -6.94
C LEU A 208 3.03 12.03 -6.41
N LEU A 209 4.01 11.82 -7.29
CA LEU A 209 5.41 11.80 -6.91
C LEU A 209 6.25 12.55 -7.97
N PRO A 210 6.99 13.62 -7.61
CA PRO A 210 7.86 14.30 -8.56
C PRO A 210 9.07 13.41 -8.91
N GLN A 211 9.50 13.47 -10.19
CA GLN A 211 10.67 12.75 -10.68
C GLN A 211 11.98 13.41 -10.23
N GLU A 212 12.24 13.32 -8.93
CA GLU A 212 13.45 13.86 -8.30
C GLU A 212 14.16 12.73 -7.53
N LYS A 213 15.45 12.52 -7.82
CA LYS A 213 16.25 11.40 -7.24
C LYS A 213 16.21 11.31 -5.73
N LYS A 214 16.06 12.42 -5.02
CA LYS A 214 15.94 12.45 -3.55
C LYS A 214 14.75 11.66 -2.98
N TYR A 215 13.74 11.34 -3.81
CA TYR A 215 12.55 10.57 -3.43
C TYR A 215 12.64 9.10 -3.80
N PHE A 216 13.69 8.69 -4.50
CA PHE A 216 13.88 7.32 -4.96
C PHE A 216 15.11 6.69 -4.29
N ALA A 217 15.11 5.37 -4.13
CA ALA A 217 16.23 4.63 -3.59
C ALA A 217 17.11 4.06 -4.71
N ASP A 218 16.50 3.62 -5.79
CA ASP A 218 17.14 2.92 -6.91
C ASP A 218 16.64 3.44 -8.27
N ASP A 219 16.22 4.69 -8.33
CA ASP A 219 15.69 5.34 -9.53
C ASP A 219 14.33 4.77 -10.06
N VAL A 220 13.74 3.80 -9.36
CA VAL A 220 12.40 3.24 -9.67
C VAL A 220 11.51 3.26 -8.43
N HIS A 221 12.04 2.75 -7.32
CA HIS A 221 11.26 2.59 -6.12
C HIS A 221 11.38 3.80 -5.21
N PRO A 222 10.26 4.37 -4.77
CA PRO A 222 10.28 5.47 -3.80
C PRO A 222 10.93 5.02 -2.48
N ASN A 223 11.88 5.82 -1.99
CA ASN A 223 12.38 5.65 -0.63
C ASN A 223 11.33 6.09 0.41
N SER A 224 11.63 5.97 1.70
CA SER A 224 10.68 6.33 2.77
C SER A 224 10.15 7.77 2.66
N LYS A 225 10.94 8.72 2.16
CA LYS A 225 10.48 10.12 1.93
C LYS A 225 9.54 10.20 0.73
N GLY A 226 9.88 9.53 -0.36
CA GLY A 226 9.05 9.44 -1.57
C GLY A 226 7.71 8.75 -1.27
N ALA A 227 7.73 7.64 -0.54
CA ALA A 227 6.52 6.93 -0.10
C ALA A 227 5.60 7.80 0.77
N ALA A 228 6.17 8.55 1.71
CA ALA A 228 5.41 9.48 2.54
C ALA A 228 4.81 10.65 1.74
N LEU A 229 5.54 11.17 0.74
CA LEU A 229 5.06 12.22 -0.16
C LEU A 229 3.93 11.72 -1.07
N LEU A 230 4.11 10.55 -1.70
CA LEU A 230 3.09 9.89 -2.51
C LEU A 230 1.79 9.72 -1.71
N ALA A 231 1.89 9.16 -0.50
CA ALA A 231 0.74 8.99 0.37
C ALA A 231 0.07 10.31 0.75
N LYS A 232 0.83 11.39 0.98
CA LYS A 232 0.29 12.73 1.26
C LYS A 232 -0.48 13.26 0.06
N ASN A 233 0.13 13.24 -1.12
CA ASN A 233 -0.47 13.79 -2.34
C ASN A 233 -1.71 12.98 -2.75
N LEU A 234 -1.66 11.65 -2.61
CA LEU A 234 -2.81 10.79 -2.86
C LEU A 234 -3.96 11.09 -1.87
N PHE A 235 -3.65 11.29 -0.59
CA PHE A 235 -4.66 11.69 0.40
C PHE A 235 -5.36 12.99 0.02
N GLU A 236 -4.63 13.99 -0.47
CA GLU A 236 -5.22 15.25 -0.93
C GLU A 236 -6.04 15.06 -2.23
N ALA A 237 -5.56 14.24 -3.16
CA ALA A 237 -6.29 13.93 -4.39
C ALA A 237 -7.60 13.18 -4.11
N LEU A 238 -7.62 12.30 -3.11
CA LEU A 238 -8.82 11.54 -2.70
C LEU A 238 -9.91 12.41 -2.06
N LYS A 239 -9.58 13.61 -1.57
CA LYS A 239 -10.57 14.58 -1.04
C LYS A 239 -11.31 15.33 -2.15
N GLN A 240 -10.72 15.40 -3.34
CA GLN A 240 -11.38 16.06 -4.46
C GLN A 240 -12.60 15.22 -4.87
N PRO A 241 -13.75 15.85 -5.13
CA PRO A 241 -14.87 15.14 -5.72
C PRO A 241 -14.45 14.52 -7.05
N VAL A 242 -14.97 13.35 -7.35
CA VAL A 242 -14.81 12.77 -8.69
C VAL A 242 -15.37 13.82 -9.66
N GLN A 243 -14.51 14.36 -10.54
CA GLN A 243 -15.05 15.19 -11.65
C GLN A 243 -15.88 14.25 -12.50
N ASP A 244 -17.20 14.45 -12.46
CA ASP A 244 -18.08 13.79 -13.41
C ASP A 244 -17.56 14.18 -14.80
N SER A 245 -16.96 13.23 -15.49
CA SER A 245 -16.69 13.37 -16.91
C SER A 245 -18.05 13.45 -17.58
N LEU A 246 -18.48 14.67 -17.89
CA LEU A 246 -19.63 14.89 -18.74
C LEU A 246 -19.34 14.18 -20.08
N PHE A 247 -20.05 13.08 -20.32
CA PHE A 247 -20.24 12.50 -21.63
C PHE A 247 -21.22 13.32 -22.44
#